data_0b6478a0c3ecf9e3de4e4f2dcb0e4b9e
#
_entry.id   0b6478a0c3ecf9e3de4e4f2dcb0e4b9e
#
_cell.length_a   1.000
_cell.length_b   1.000
_cell.length_c   1.000
_cell.angle_alpha   90.00
_cell.angle_beta   90.00
_cell.angle_gamma   90.00
#
_symmetry.space_group_name_H-M   'P 1'
#
loop_
_entity.id
_entity.type
_entity.pdbx_description
1 polymer ?
#
loop_
_entity_poly.entity_id
_entity_poly.type
_entity_poly.pdbx_seq_one_letter_code
_entity_poly.pdbx_strand_id
1 'polypeptide(L)'
;MFVPVSGAYGMGEYARSLSIARAASERWPRAEIRFLLSRQAPYAAGVPFPATLLPSSPTFHSAKVIRELEQFRPHIAIFDNAGRTAQLRAAHRLDARLVYISARARQRAKAFRWRWMQLIDEHWIAYPQFIAGALSPWEQLKLRLLRRPSVRYLDVILARASPGTAAPEAAARYALMVPGGGTGHPGAHDAVAHFQSAARALAAAGTPTILVGPASQEFTDSAPRGLRLMAPMPQAQLIALMRSARIVIANGGSTLLQAIACGCACVAVPIAGDQQARIDACVAAEVARSSRLDAVDIVATAQVLLNDEAQRAGLAARAEALRLSDGVEIALNALSAMLGY
;
A
#
# COMPACT_ATOMS: atom_id res chain seq x y z
N MET A 1 15.75 4.81 10.81
CA MET A 1 15.86 3.38 10.43
C MET A 1 14.48 2.81 10.15
N PHE A 2 14.30 2.08 9.05
CA PHE A 2 13.05 1.40 8.68
C PHE A 2 13.17 -0.12 8.85
N VAL A 3 12.19 -0.71 9.52
CA VAL A 3 12.14 -2.14 9.85
C VAL A 3 10.77 -2.69 9.42
N PRO A 4 10.49 -2.84 8.11
CA PRO A 4 9.25 -3.44 7.66
C PRO A 4 9.25 -4.96 7.80
N VAL A 5 8.07 -5.56 7.99
CA VAL A 5 7.90 -6.99 7.70
C VAL A 5 8.27 -7.20 6.24
N SER A 6 9.10 -8.19 6.00
CA SER A 6 9.56 -8.54 4.65
C SER A 6 9.75 -10.05 4.55
N GLY A 7 9.51 -10.60 3.37
CA GLY A 7 9.62 -12.03 3.10
C GLY A 7 9.49 -12.32 1.62
N ALA A 8 9.37 -13.60 1.26
CA ALA A 8 9.25 -14.04 -0.13
C ALA A 8 7.99 -13.50 -0.82
N TYR A 9 6.97 -13.16 -0.05
CA TYR A 9 5.67 -12.72 -0.55
C TYR A 9 5.25 -11.40 0.11
N GLY A 10 4.51 -10.58 -0.63
CA GLY A 10 3.99 -9.30 -0.17
C GLY A 10 5.02 -8.17 -0.28
N MET A 11 4.54 -7.03 -0.73
CA MET A 11 5.37 -5.82 -0.92
C MET A 11 4.80 -4.59 -0.19
N GLY A 12 3.61 -4.71 0.42
CA GLY A 12 2.87 -3.56 0.93
C GLY A 12 3.61 -2.77 2.01
N GLU A 13 4.18 -3.44 2.98
CA GLU A 13 4.95 -2.84 4.07
C GLU A 13 6.24 -2.18 3.56
N TYR A 14 6.95 -2.87 2.67
CA TYR A 14 8.15 -2.31 2.04
C TYR A 14 7.82 -1.10 1.17
N ALA A 15 6.82 -1.21 0.28
CA ALA A 15 6.43 -0.13 -0.62
C ALA A 15 6.02 1.14 0.16
N ARG A 16 5.27 0.97 1.26
CA ARG A 16 4.91 2.06 2.17
C ARG A 16 6.14 2.67 2.82
N SER A 17 6.97 1.86 3.43
CA SER A 17 8.22 2.31 4.07
C SER A 17 9.15 3.00 3.08
N LEU A 18 9.27 2.49 1.85
CA LEU A 18 10.08 3.07 0.79
C LEU A 18 9.54 4.44 0.34
N SER A 19 8.23 4.58 0.19
CA SER A 19 7.61 5.86 -0.20
C SER A 19 7.87 6.93 0.86
N ILE A 20 7.71 6.59 2.14
CA ILE A 20 8.02 7.50 3.25
C ILE A 20 9.52 7.82 3.30
N ALA A 21 10.39 6.82 3.10
CA ALA A 21 11.84 7.02 3.13
C ALA A 21 12.34 7.93 1.99
N ARG A 22 11.81 7.76 0.78
CA ARG A 22 12.14 8.65 -0.37
C ARG A 22 11.72 10.08 -0.09
N ALA A 23 10.49 10.29 0.32
CA ALA A 23 9.98 11.62 0.64
C ALA A 23 10.73 12.25 1.83
N ALA A 24 11.14 11.45 2.83
CA ALA A 24 12.00 11.92 3.91
C ALA A 24 13.40 12.31 3.44
N SER A 25 13.99 11.55 2.51
CA SER A 25 15.28 11.89 1.90
C SER A 25 15.24 13.19 1.08
N GLU A 26 14.13 13.42 0.38
CA GLU A 26 13.90 14.67 -0.37
C GLU A 26 13.73 15.87 0.57
N ARG A 27 12.94 15.70 1.65
CA ARG A 27 12.66 16.77 2.62
C ARG A 27 13.87 17.07 3.52
N TRP A 28 14.66 16.06 3.86
CA TRP A 28 15.86 16.16 4.70
C TRP A 28 17.07 15.51 4.00
N PRO A 29 17.73 16.19 3.06
CA PRO A 29 18.84 15.63 2.27
C PRO A 29 20.03 15.11 3.07
N ARG A 30 20.20 15.58 4.33
CA ARG A 30 21.26 15.13 5.23
C ARG A 30 20.85 13.96 6.14
N ALA A 31 19.61 13.48 6.02
CA ALA A 31 19.14 12.36 6.84
C ALA A 31 19.76 11.05 6.36
N GLU A 32 20.38 10.32 7.27
CA GLU A 32 20.84 8.97 7.03
C GLU A 32 19.70 7.97 7.18
N ILE A 33 19.35 7.29 6.09
CA ILE A 33 18.27 6.32 6.04
C ILE A 33 18.84 4.93 5.87
N ARG A 34 18.39 3.97 6.70
CA ARG A 34 18.78 2.56 6.63
C ARG A 34 17.59 1.64 6.74
N PHE A 35 17.62 0.53 6.01
CA PHE A 35 16.60 -0.51 6.04
C PHE A 35 17.12 -1.80 6.68
N LEU A 36 16.23 -2.52 7.38
CA LEU A 36 16.42 -3.92 7.77
C LEU A 36 15.40 -4.77 7.03
N LEU A 37 15.85 -5.65 6.16
CA LEU A 37 14.99 -6.42 5.25
C LEU A 37 15.32 -7.91 5.30
N SER A 38 14.37 -8.74 4.90
CA SER A 38 14.61 -10.15 4.62
C SER A 38 15.37 -10.31 3.29
N ARG A 39 16.40 -11.14 3.28
CA ARG A 39 17.09 -11.56 2.04
C ARG A 39 16.17 -12.32 1.09
N GLN A 40 15.10 -12.95 1.61
CA GLN A 40 14.12 -13.68 0.82
C GLN A 40 13.17 -12.76 0.04
N ALA A 41 13.16 -11.46 0.32
CA ALA A 41 12.27 -10.53 -0.36
C ALA A 41 12.80 -10.24 -1.78
N PRO A 42 11.99 -10.37 -2.83
CA PRO A 42 12.42 -10.17 -4.22
C PRO A 42 12.99 -8.77 -4.49
N TYR A 43 12.55 -7.77 -3.72
CA TYR A 43 12.96 -6.37 -3.84
C TYR A 43 14.24 -6.03 -3.03
N ALA A 44 14.76 -6.98 -2.24
CA ALA A 44 15.85 -6.69 -1.29
C ALA A 44 17.15 -6.24 -1.98
N ALA A 45 17.44 -6.77 -3.19
CA ALA A 45 18.62 -6.40 -3.96
C ALA A 45 18.51 -5.01 -4.60
N GLY A 46 17.29 -4.50 -4.82
CA GLY A 46 17.03 -3.23 -5.51
C GLY A 46 16.63 -2.07 -4.58
N VAL A 47 16.81 -2.19 -3.27
CA VAL A 47 16.49 -1.10 -2.35
C VAL A 47 17.46 0.07 -2.53
N PRO A 48 16.97 1.31 -2.74
CA PRO A 48 17.81 2.47 -3.06
C PRO A 48 18.50 3.12 -1.83
N PHE A 49 18.39 2.50 -0.68
CA PHE A 49 19.01 2.97 0.57
C PHE A 49 19.91 1.88 1.15
N PRO A 50 20.92 2.24 1.97
CA PRO A 50 21.68 1.26 2.73
C PRO A 50 20.78 0.28 3.49
N ALA A 51 21.01 -1.02 3.31
CA ALA A 51 20.18 -2.05 3.90
C ALA A 51 20.99 -3.20 4.48
N THR A 52 20.60 -3.67 5.67
CA THR A 52 21.08 -4.92 6.23
C THR A 52 20.10 -6.04 5.91
N LEU A 53 20.57 -7.07 5.21
CA LEU A 53 19.76 -8.20 4.79
C LEU A 53 19.85 -9.35 5.81
N LEU A 54 18.71 -9.65 6.42
CA LEU A 54 18.55 -10.75 7.39
C LEU A 54 18.11 -12.04 6.68
N PRO A 55 18.34 -13.22 7.25
CA PRO A 55 17.94 -14.49 6.62
C PRO A 55 16.44 -14.61 6.35
N SER A 56 15.60 -14.00 7.19
CA SER A 56 14.15 -13.89 7.01
C SER A 56 13.63 -12.58 7.62
N SER A 57 12.32 -12.43 7.80
CA SER A 57 11.74 -11.19 8.34
C SER A 57 12.42 -10.71 9.63
N PRO A 58 12.72 -9.40 9.79
CA PRO A 58 13.32 -8.81 10.99
C PRO A 58 12.64 -9.21 12.30
N THR A 59 11.34 -9.51 12.23
CA THR A 59 10.55 -9.96 13.40
C THR A 59 11.13 -11.23 14.06
N PHE A 60 11.81 -12.09 13.31
CA PHE A 60 12.36 -13.35 13.80
C PHE A 60 13.83 -13.28 14.24
N HIS A 61 14.51 -12.15 13.99
CA HIS A 61 15.96 -12.00 14.24
C HIS A 61 16.27 -10.90 15.26
N SER A 62 15.64 -10.99 16.47
CA SER A 62 15.73 -9.92 17.46
C SER A 62 17.17 -9.55 17.84
N ALA A 63 18.07 -10.51 18.02
CA ALA A 63 19.46 -10.21 18.37
C ALA A 63 20.20 -9.41 17.29
N LYS A 64 19.97 -9.74 16.00
CA LYS A 64 20.56 -8.99 14.88
C LYS A 64 19.96 -7.60 14.76
N VAL A 65 18.63 -7.47 14.88
CA VAL A 65 17.95 -6.15 14.86
C VAL A 65 18.46 -5.26 16.00
N ILE A 66 18.62 -5.82 17.20
CA ILE A 66 19.15 -5.07 18.35
C ILE A 66 20.58 -4.59 18.09
N ARG A 67 21.45 -5.45 17.55
CA ARG A 67 22.82 -5.07 17.18
C ARG A 67 22.85 -3.93 16.14
N GLU A 68 22.01 -4.00 15.11
CA GLU A 68 21.91 -2.95 14.11
C GLU A 68 21.41 -1.62 14.70
N LEU A 69 20.46 -1.67 15.65
CA LEU A 69 20.01 -0.50 16.39
C LEU A 69 21.14 0.11 17.22
N GLU A 70 21.92 -0.72 17.94
CA GLU A 70 23.05 -0.29 18.74
C GLU A 70 24.18 0.33 17.92
N GLN A 71 24.46 -0.24 16.74
CA GLN A 71 25.49 0.27 15.82
C GLN A 71 25.09 1.56 15.11
N PHE A 72 23.86 1.62 14.61
CA PHE A 72 23.39 2.79 13.84
C PHE A 72 22.88 3.91 14.73
N ARG A 73 22.39 3.62 15.95
CA ARG A 73 21.82 4.58 16.90
C ARG A 73 20.83 5.55 16.25
N PRO A 74 19.74 5.09 15.65
CA PRO A 74 18.81 5.94 14.91
C PRO A 74 18.12 6.94 15.85
N HIS A 75 17.92 8.17 15.42
CA HIS A 75 17.03 9.12 16.11
C HIS A 75 15.56 8.64 16.05
N ILE A 76 15.17 8.02 14.93
CA ILE A 76 13.82 7.46 14.75
C ILE A 76 13.94 6.03 14.22
N ALA A 77 13.20 5.08 14.84
CA ALA A 77 13.06 3.71 14.38
C ALA A 77 11.59 3.44 14.03
N ILE A 78 11.32 3.06 12.78
CA ILE A 78 9.97 2.83 12.22
C ILE A 78 9.80 1.33 11.98
N PHE A 79 8.92 0.71 12.77
CA PHE A 79 8.57 -0.71 12.66
C PHE A 79 7.23 -0.86 11.93
N ASP A 80 7.26 -1.36 10.70
CA ASP A 80 6.05 -1.54 9.91
C ASP A 80 5.57 -3.00 9.95
N ASN A 81 4.47 -3.24 10.67
CA ASN A 81 3.95 -4.56 11.03
C ASN A 81 4.97 -5.49 11.71
N ALA A 82 6.23 -5.09 11.78
CA ALA A 82 7.36 -5.80 12.38
C ALA A 82 7.45 -5.53 13.88
N GLY A 83 8.48 -6.07 14.49
CA GLY A 83 8.85 -5.76 15.87
C GLY A 83 8.44 -6.80 16.90
N ARG A 84 9.34 -6.92 17.88
CA ARG A 84 9.18 -7.66 19.12
C ARG A 84 9.45 -6.71 20.28
N THR A 85 8.88 -7.01 21.45
CA THR A 85 9.07 -6.19 22.66
C THR A 85 10.55 -5.95 22.98
N ALA A 86 11.42 -6.93 22.76
CA ALA A 86 12.86 -6.78 22.99
C ALA A 86 13.50 -5.75 22.05
N GLN A 87 13.10 -5.74 20.76
CA GLN A 87 13.59 -4.78 19.76
C GLN A 87 13.15 -3.35 20.09
N LEU A 88 11.87 -3.15 20.44
CA LEU A 88 11.37 -1.84 20.83
C LEU A 88 12.03 -1.34 22.12
N ARG A 89 12.22 -2.21 23.12
CA ARG A 89 12.94 -1.84 24.34
C ARG A 89 14.40 -1.46 24.06
N ALA A 90 15.07 -2.15 23.15
CA ALA A 90 16.43 -1.81 22.77
C ALA A 90 16.49 -0.42 22.11
N ALA A 91 15.62 -0.14 21.14
CA ALA A 91 15.55 1.16 20.52
C ALA A 91 15.19 2.28 21.52
N HIS A 92 14.25 2.02 22.43
CA HIS A 92 13.87 2.95 23.49
C HIS A 92 15.02 3.26 24.46
N ARG A 93 15.85 2.26 24.82
CA ARG A 93 17.05 2.47 25.66
C ARG A 93 18.15 3.30 24.96
N LEU A 94 18.11 3.41 23.64
CA LEU A 94 19.00 4.23 22.83
C LEU A 94 18.44 5.63 22.58
N ASP A 95 17.36 6.01 23.29
CA ASP A 95 16.61 7.26 23.13
C ASP A 95 16.05 7.48 21.71
N ALA A 96 15.91 6.42 20.94
CA ALA A 96 15.26 6.49 19.63
C ALA A 96 13.75 6.74 19.78
N ARG A 97 13.21 7.69 19.03
CA ARG A 97 11.76 7.84 18.86
C ARG A 97 11.22 6.65 18.09
N LEU A 98 10.14 6.07 18.60
CA LEU A 98 9.58 4.84 18.06
C LEU A 98 8.26 5.06 17.36
N VAL A 99 8.22 4.74 16.07
CA VAL A 99 7.02 4.67 15.27
C VAL A 99 6.65 3.21 15.03
N TYR A 100 5.41 2.87 15.29
CA TYR A 100 4.86 1.56 14.94
C TYR A 100 3.73 1.71 13.93
N ILE A 101 3.85 1.06 12.77
CA ILE A 101 2.81 1.03 11.74
C ILE A 101 2.05 -0.30 11.84
N SER A 102 0.73 -0.25 11.88
CA SER A 102 -0.14 -1.42 11.86
C SER A 102 -1.07 -1.42 10.65
N ALA A 103 -1.09 -2.52 9.90
CA ALA A 103 -1.96 -2.71 8.75
C ALA A 103 -3.09 -3.72 8.97
N ARG A 104 -3.06 -4.45 10.08
CA ARG A 104 -4.04 -5.50 10.40
C ARG A 104 -4.51 -5.37 11.86
N ALA A 105 -5.72 -5.82 12.15
CA ALA A 105 -6.33 -5.74 13.48
C ALA A 105 -5.44 -6.34 14.59
N ARG A 106 -4.77 -7.47 14.32
CA ARG A 106 -3.85 -8.11 15.28
C ARG A 106 -2.65 -7.21 15.62
N GLN A 107 -2.08 -6.54 14.64
CA GLN A 107 -0.96 -5.62 14.84
C GLN A 107 -1.42 -4.35 15.56
N ARG A 108 -2.61 -3.82 15.21
CA ARG A 108 -3.22 -2.70 15.93
C ARG A 108 -3.45 -3.04 17.40
N ALA A 109 -4.08 -4.17 17.69
CA ALA A 109 -4.29 -4.63 19.07
C ALA A 109 -2.97 -4.80 19.85
N LYS A 110 -1.88 -5.17 19.16
CA LYS A 110 -0.54 -5.29 19.77
C LYS A 110 0.02 -3.93 20.17
N ALA A 111 -0.17 -2.90 19.32
CA ALA A 111 0.25 -1.53 19.63
C ALA A 111 -0.47 -0.98 20.88
N PHE A 112 -1.73 -1.36 21.11
CA PHE A 112 -2.52 -0.96 22.28
C PHE A 112 -2.31 -1.82 23.53
N ARG A 113 -1.27 -2.66 23.57
CA ARG A 113 -0.85 -3.32 24.84
C ARG A 113 -0.11 -2.32 25.71
N TRP A 114 -0.40 -2.26 27.00
CA TRP A 114 0.22 -1.33 27.95
C TRP A 114 1.75 -1.24 27.81
N ARG A 115 2.42 -2.40 27.73
CA ARG A 115 3.88 -2.48 27.57
C ARG A 115 4.40 -1.85 26.27
N TRP A 116 3.60 -1.86 25.20
CA TRP A 116 3.96 -1.30 23.93
C TRP A 116 3.65 0.19 23.87
N MET A 117 2.49 0.59 24.41
CA MET A 117 2.10 2.00 24.50
C MET A 117 3.14 2.84 25.27
N GLN A 118 3.81 2.26 26.28
CA GLN A 118 4.87 2.94 27.02
C GLN A 118 6.17 3.10 26.23
N LEU A 119 6.38 2.30 25.16
CA LEU A 119 7.61 2.31 24.37
C LEU A 119 7.48 3.15 23.09
N ILE A 120 6.31 3.08 22.43
CA ILE A 120 6.11 3.74 21.13
C ILE A 120 5.65 5.20 21.32
N ASP A 121 6.19 6.09 20.51
CA ASP A 121 5.82 7.52 20.50
C ASP A 121 4.66 7.77 19.53
N GLU A 122 4.68 7.14 18.36
CA GLU A 122 3.66 7.28 17.33
C GLU A 122 3.13 5.90 16.90
N HIS A 123 1.83 5.73 16.85
CA HIS A 123 1.18 4.57 16.25
C HIS A 123 0.45 5.00 14.98
N TRP A 124 0.96 4.55 13.83
CA TRP A 124 0.34 4.84 12.55
C TRP A 124 -0.51 3.66 12.11
N ILE A 125 -1.78 3.90 11.85
CA ILE A 125 -2.71 2.93 11.28
C ILE A 125 -2.64 3.09 9.77
N ALA A 126 -2.25 2.02 9.07
CA ALA A 126 -1.86 2.06 7.66
C ALA A 126 -2.99 2.34 6.67
N TYR A 127 -4.23 2.24 7.10
CA TYR A 127 -5.44 2.40 6.27
C TYR A 127 -6.36 3.48 6.81
N PRO A 128 -7.23 4.05 5.94
CA PRO A 128 -8.24 5.02 6.34
C PRO A 128 -9.17 4.49 7.43
N GLN A 129 -9.74 5.40 8.20
CA GLN A 129 -10.61 5.04 9.32
C GLN A 129 -11.82 4.21 8.90
N PHE A 130 -12.41 4.45 7.71
CA PHE A 130 -13.55 3.67 7.23
C PHE A 130 -13.22 2.20 6.95
N ILE A 131 -11.93 1.88 6.73
CA ILE A 131 -11.42 0.49 6.57
C ILE A 131 -10.92 -0.07 7.90
N ALA A 132 -10.05 0.68 8.57
CA ALA A 132 -9.40 0.21 9.79
C ALA A 132 -10.31 0.27 11.03
N GLY A 133 -11.45 0.94 10.91
CA GLY A 133 -12.36 1.24 12.03
C GLY A 133 -11.86 2.38 12.92
N ALA A 134 -12.77 3.08 13.57
CA ALA A 134 -12.48 4.09 14.59
C ALA A 134 -11.74 3.46 15.79
N LEU A 135 -11.14 4.30 16.61
CA LEU A 135 -10.60 3.86 17.91
C LEU A 135 -11.73 3.42 18.82
N SER A 136 -11.63 2.20 19.35
CA SER A 136 -12.62 1.70 20.32
C SER A 136 -12.61 2.52 21.61
N PRO A 137 -13.70 2.54 22.39
CA PRO A 137 -13.75 3.23 23.69
C PRO A 137 -12.60 2.80 24.61
N TRP A 138 -12.21 1.53 24.56
CA TRP A 138 -11.10 1.00 25.36
C TRP A 138 -9.73 1.49 24.89
N GLU A 139 -9.49 1.59 23.58
CA GLU A 139 -8.27 2.20 23.03
C GLU A 139 -8.18 3.67 23.41
N GLN A 140 -9.32 4.42 23.29
CA GLN A 140 -9.38 5.83 23.69
C GLN A 140 -9.10 6.03 25.18
N LEU A 141 -9.68 5.19 26.05
CA LEU A 141 -9.43 5.24 27.50
C LEU A 141 -7.94 5.05 27.80
N LYS A 142 -7.30 4.04 27.18
CA LYS A 142 -5.85 3.82 27.36
C LYS A 142 -5.02 5.01 26.91
N LEU A 143 -5.35 5.64 25.78
CA LEU A 143 -4.67 6.83 25.29
C LEU A 143 -4.84 8.02 26.26
N ARG A 144 -6.02 8.22 26.83
CA ARG A 144 -6.26 9.27 27.84
C ARG A 144 -5.41 9.04 29.10
N LEU A 145 -5.30 7.79 29.56
CA LEU A 145 -4.54 7.43 30.75
C LEU A 145 -3.03 7.56 30.56
N LEU A 146 -2.50 7.05 29.43
CA LEU A 146 -1.07 7.02 29.17
C LEU A 146 -0.56 8.26 28.42
N ARG A 147 -1.45 9.05 27.79
CA ARG A 147 -1.17 10.18 26.91
C ARG A 147 -0.18 9.84 25.77
N ARG A 148 -0.06 8.55 25.46
CA ARG A 148 0.81 8.02 24.37
C ARG A 148 0.33 6.63 23.95
N PRO A 149 0.67 6.16 22.72
CA PRO A 149 1.30 6.93 21.64
C PRO A 149 0.33 7.96 21.01
N SER A 150 0.87 8.91 20.24
CA SER A 150 0.04 9.66 19.28
C SER A 150 -0.44 8.70 18.20
N VAL A 151 -1.74 8.75 17.85
CA VAL A 151 -2.33 7.83 16.85
C VAL A 151 -2.71 8.61 15.60
N ARG A 152 -2.28 8.10 14.42
CA ARG A 152 -2.61 8.69 13.11
C ARG A 152 -3.09 7.60 12.16
N TYR A 153 -4.04 7.94 11.29
CA TYR A 153 -4.38 7.13 10.12
C TYR A 153 -3.57 7.66 8.95
N LEU A 154 -2.83 6.79 8.25
CA LEU A 154 -2.03 7.19 7.09
C LEU A 154 -2.86 7.31 5.81
N ASP A 155 -4.14 6.94 5.89
CA ASP A 155 -5.08 6.93 4.78
C ASP A 155 -4.50 6.20 3.56
N VAL A 156 -3.94 6.91 2.59
CA VAL A 156 -3.42 6.33 1.36
C VAL A 156 -2.00 6.81 1.10
N ILE A 157 -1.09 5.89 0.90
CA ILE A 157 0.28 6.21 0.48
C ILE A 157 0.28 6.55 -1.01
N LEU A 158 0.45 7.81 -1.33
CA LEU A 158 0.58 8.30 -2.69
C LEU A 158 2.04 8.65 -2.96
N ALA A 159 2.66 7.97 -3.94
CA ALA A 159 3.99 8.38 -4.36
C ALA A 159 3.88 9.71 -5.13
N ARG A 160 4.74 10.65 -4.78
CA ARG A 160 4.86 11.91 -5.52
C ARG A 160 5.37 11.63 -6.93
N ALA A 161 4.76 12.29 -7.91
CA ALA A 161 5.30 12.31 -9.26
C ALA A 161 6.64 13.05 -9.25
N SER A 162 7.70 12.41 -9.70
CA SER A 162 8.95 13.12 -9.97
C SER A 162 8.73 14.12 -11.12
N PRO A 163 9.38 15.29 -11.10
CA PRO A 163 9.36 16.20 -12.23
C PRO A 163 9.77 15.45 -13.51
N GLY A 164 8.93 15.47 -14.54
CA GLY A 164 9.16 14.76 -15.80
C GLY A 164 8.46 13.39 -15.91
N THR A 165 7.69 12.95 -14.93
CA THR A 165 6.80 11.80 -15.10
C THR A 165 5.61 12.20 -15.99
N ALA A 166 5.83 12.22 -17.31
CA ALA A 166 4.75 12.39 -18.27
C ALA A 166 3.76 11.23 -18.08
N ALA A 167 2.46 11.56 -17.97
CA ALA A 167 1.44 10.55 -18.19
C ALA A 167 1.67 9.97 -19.60
N PRO A 168 1.62 8.65 -19.79
CA PRO A 168 1.64 8.11 -21.14
C PRO A 168 0.55 8.81 -21.93
N GLU A 169 0.85 9.27 -23.15
CA GLU A 169 -0.13 9.86 -24.06
C GLU A 169 -1.34 8.93 -24.15
N ALA A 170 -2.38 9.27 -23.45
CA ALA A 170 -3.64 8.54 -23.46
C ALA A 170 -4.72 9.48 -23.98
N ALA A 171 -4.76 9.63 -25.30
CA ALA A 171 -5.83 10.33 -26.01
C ALA A 171 -7.21 9.63 -25.83
N ALA A 172 -7.26 8.41 -25.31
CA ALA A 172 -8.49 7.66 -25.13
C ALA A 172 -8.66 7.27 -23.64
N ARG A 173 -9.88 7.47 -23.13
CA ARG A 173 -10.30 6.94 -21.81
C ARG A 173 -10.32 5.41 -21.87
N TYR A 174 -9.44 4.74 -21.15
CA TYR A 174 -9.24 3.29 -21.15
C TYR A 174 -9.70 2.65 -19.83
N ALA A 175 -9.91 1.34 -19.87
CA ALA A 175 -9.99 0.52 -18.67
C ALA A 175 -8.56 0.16 -18.22
N LEU A 176 -8.19 0.50 -16.98
CA LEU A 176 -6.90 0.14 -16.41
C LEU A 176 -7.05 -1.09 -15.52
N MET A 177 -6.29 -2.13 -15.81
CA MET A 177 -6.30 -3.37 -15.02
C MET A 177 -4.96 -3.57 -14.30
N VAL A 178 -5.02 -3.72 -12.97
CA VAL A 178 -3.83 -3.83 -12.12
C VAL A 178 -4.01 -4.97 -11.11
N PRO A 179 -3.61 -6.21 -11.43
CA PRO A 179 -3.66 -7.32 -10.49
C PRO A 179 -2.76 -7.11 -9.26
N GLY A 180 -1.74 -6.23 -9.37
CA GLY A 180 -0.84 -5.81 -8.29
C GLY A 180 0.27 -6.81 -7.97
N GLY A 181 1.16 -6.42 -7.03
CA GLY A 181 2.34 -7.22 -6.65
C GLY A 181 2.05 -8.43 -5.75
N GLY A 182 0.80 -8.65 -5.34
CA GLY A 182 0.38 -9.80 -4.53
C GLY A 182 0.15 -11.08 -5.32
N THR A 183 0.30 -11.06 -6.64
CA THR A 183 0.10 -12.22 -7.52
C THR A 183 1.09 -13.37 -7.29
N GLY A 184 2.22 -13.12 -6.64
CA GLY A 184 3.17 -14.16 -6.19
C GLY A 184 2.75 -14.90 -4.92
N HIS A 185 1.61 -14.57 -4.30
CA HIS A 185 1.14 -15.25 -3.11
C HIS A 185 0.63 -16.66 -3.47
N PRO A 186 0.91 -17.72 -2.67
CA PRO A 186 0.50 -19.10 -2.98
C PRO A 186 -1.00 -19.30 -3.27
N GLY A 187 -1.87 -18.41 -2.79
CA GLY A 187 -3.32 -18.45 -3.08
C GLY A 187 -3.77 -17.61 -4.28
N ALA A 188 -2.84 -17.01 -5.03
CA ALA A 188 -3.15 -16.09 -6.14
C ALA A 188 -2.67 -16.60 -7.51
N HIS A 189 -2.40 -17.92 -7.64
CA HIS A 189 -1.83 -18.49 -8.87
C HIS A 189 -2.66 -18.20 -10.12
N ASP A 190 -3.99 -18.20 -10.00
CA ASP A 190 -4.89 -17.98 -11.13
C ASP A 190 -5.26 -16.49 -11.33
N ALA A 191 -4.88 -15.61 -10.38
CA ALA A 191 -5.29 -14.22 -10.45
C ALA A 191 -4.80 -13.52 -11.72
N VAL A 192 -3.55 -13.75 -12.12
CA VAL A 192 -2.97 -13.17 -13.35
C VAL A 192 -3.77 -13.64 -14.57
N ALA A 193 -4.08 -14.93 -14.65
CA ALA A 193 -4.83 -15.51 -15.77
C ALA A 193 -6.24 -14.92 -15.89
N HIS A 194 -6.96 -14.77 -14.77
CA HIS A 194 -8.29 -14.14 -14.77
C HIS A 194 -8.23 -12.68 -15.22
N PHE A 195 -7.26 -11.89 -14.72
CA PHE A 195 -7.07 -10.51 -15.16
C PHE A 195 -6.68 -10.43 -16.65
N GLN A 196 -5.81 -11.31 -17.12
CA GLN A 196 -5.41 -11.37 -18.53
C GLN A 196 -6.60 -11.73 -19.43
N SER A 197 -7.39 -12.73 -19.06
CA SER A 197 -8.58 -13.14 -19.80
C SER A 197 -9.63 -12.03 -19.85
N ALA A 198 -9.87 -11.35 -18.72
CA ALA A 198 -10.79 -10.23 -18.66
C ALA A 198 -10.29 -9.03 -19.49
N ALA A 199 -8.98 -8.75 -19.48
CA ALA A 199 -8.39 -7.68 -20.31
C ALA A 199 -8.57 -7.95 -21.81
N ARG A 200 -8.36 -9.18 -22.24
CA ARG A 200 -8.62 -9.61 -23.63
C ARG A 200 -10.08 -9.43 -24.01
N ALA A 201 -10.99 -9.86 -23.15
CA ALA A 201 -12.43 -9.77 -23.42
C ALA A 201 -12.91 -8.32 -23.52
N LEU A 202 -12.46 -7.43 -22.64
CA LEU A 202 -12.78 -5.99 -22.71
C LEU A 202 -12.23 -5.34 -23.98
N ALA A 203 -10.99 -5.65 -24.35
CA ALA A 203 -10.38 -5.12 -25.57
C ALA A 203 -11.09 -5.68 -26.84
N ALA A 204 -11.42 -6.95 -26.87
CA ALA A 204 -12.19 -7.56 -27.98
C ALA A 204 -13.60 -6.97 -28.12
N ALA A 205 -14.20 -6.54 -26.99
CA ALA A 205 -15.47 -5.80 -26.99
C ALA A 205 -15.32 -4.31 -27.36
N GLY A 206 -14.14 -3.87 -27.83
CA GLY A 206 -13.90 -2.50 -28.29
C GLY A 206 -13.53 -1.49 -27.20
N THR A 207 -13.32 -1.94 -25.95
CA THR A 207 -12.87 -1.05 -24.87
C THR A 207 -11.34 -0.97 -24.87
N PRO A 208 -10.71 0.21 -25.12
CA PRO A 208 -9.27 0.36 -24.92
C PRO A 208 -8.88 -0.08 -23.52
N THR A 209 -7.94 -1.00 -23.41
CA THR A 209 -7.59 -1.62 -22.12
C THR A 209 -6.08 -1.60 -21.92
N ILE A 210 -5.63 -1.20 -20.74
CA ILE A 210 -4.23 -1.29 -20.31
C ILE A 210 -4.16 -2.30 -19.17
N LEU A 211 -3.32 -3.33 -19.32
CA LEU A 211 -3.01 -4.28 -18.27
C LEU A 211 -1.58 -4.02 -17.77
N VAL A 212 -1.43 -3.68 -16.49
CA VAL A 212 -0.13 -3.50 -15.84
C VAL A 212 0.17 -4.71 -14.98
N GLY A 213 1.12 -5.52 -15.41
CA GLY A 213 1.49 -6.73 -14.68
C GLY A 213 2.40 -7.66 -15.47
N PRO A 214 2.75 -8.83 -14.91
CA PRO A 214 3.50 -9.83 -15.65
C PRO A 214 2.68 -10.38 -16.82
N ALA A 215 3.33 -10.54 -17.97
CA ALA A 215 2.76 -11.17 -19.14
C ALA A 215 3.82 -12.08 -19.76
N SER A 216 3.41 -13.25 -20.27
CA SER A 216 4.28 -14.10 -21.09
C SER A 216 4.41 -13.51 -22.50
N GLN A 217 5.47 -13.92 -23.22
CA GLN A 217 5.64 -13.53 -24.61
C GLN A 217 4.44 -13.99 -25.46
N GLU A 218 4.01 -15.24 -25.29
CA GLU A 218 2.84 -15.80 -25.98
C GLU A 218 1.56 -14.97 -25.75
N PHE A 219 1.34 -14.52 -24.51
CA PHE A 219 0.21 -13.64 -24.20
C PHE A 219 0.34 -12.30 -24.92
N THR A 220 1.54 -11.77 -25.01
CA THR A 220 1.82 -10.49 -25.67
C THR A 220 1.61 -10.56 -27.17
N ASP A 221 2.12 -11.62 -27.81
CA ASP A 221 2.05 -11.83 -29.27
C ASP A 221 0.62 -12.07 -29.75
N SER A 222 -0.23 -12.62 -28.89
CA SER A 222 -1.64 -12.90 -29.16
C SER A 222 -2.63 -11.84 -28.63
N ALA A 223 -2.13 -10.69 -28.20
CA ALA A 223 -2.96 -9.62 -27.66
C ALA A 223 -3.86 -8.99 -28.74
N PRO A 224 -5.18 -8.83 -28.49
CA PRO A 224 -6.09 -8.20 -29.46
C PRO A 224 -5.79 -6.71 -29.61
N ARG A 225 -6.22 -6.13 -30.73
CA ARG A 225 -6.18 -4.68 -30.92
C ARG A 225 -6.92 -3.99 -29.76
N GLY A 226 -6.33 -2.91 -29.23
CA GLY A 226 -6.88 -2.17 -28.09
C GLY A 226 -6.44 -2.67 -26.73
N LEU A 227 -5.73 -3.81 -26.62
CA LEU A 227 -5.05 -4.23 -25.40
C LEU A 227 -3.59 -3.81 -25.41
N ARG A 228 -3.21 -2.96 -24.47
CA ARG A 228 -1.82 -2.56 -24.21
C ARG A 228 -1.31 -3.23 -22.94
N LEU A 229 -0.21 -3.94 -23.05
CA LEU A 229 0.46 -4.57 -21.92
C LEU A 229 1.61 -3.68 -21.45
N MET A 230 1.71 -3.50 -20.14
CA MET A 230 2.78 -2.72 -19.53
C MET A 230 3.42 -3.51 -18.39
N ALA A 231 4.74 -3.50 -18.34
CA ALA A 231 5.47 -4.08 -17.22
C ALA A 231 5.13 -3.35 -15.89
N PRO A 232 5.34 -4.00 -14.74
CA PRO A 232 5.27 -3.34 -13.44
C PRO A 232 6.15 -2.08 -13.45
N MET A 233 5.62 -0.98 -12.93
CA MET A 233 6.22 0.33 -12.99
C MET A 233 6.28 1.02 -11.63
N PRO A 234 7.08 2.09 -11.47
CA PRO A 234 7.05 2.93 -10.29
C PRO A 234 5.65 3.47 -9.98
N GLN A 235 5.32 3.55 -8.69
CA GLN A 235 3.99 3.93 -8.22
C GLN A 235 3.51 5.29 -8.78
N ALA A 236 4.41 6.26 -8.93
CA ALA A 236 4.06 7.57 -9.49
C ALA A 236 3.52 7.49 -10.93
N GLN A 237 4.12 6.61 -11.76
CA GLN A 237 3.65 6.36 -13.12
C GLN A 237 2.29 5.64 -13.13
N LEU A 238 2.11 4.67 -12.23
CA LEU A 238 0.83 3.97 -12.08
C LEU A 238 -0.29 4.93 -11.65
N ILE A 239 -0.02 5.86 -10.73
CA ILE A 239 -0.96 6.90 -10.31
C ILE A 239 -1.32 7.81 -11.50
N ALA A 240 -0.37 8.17 -12.36
CA ALA A 240 -0.64 8.95 -13.56
C ALA A 240 -1.59 8.20 -14.53
N LEU A 241 -1.38 6.89 -14.72
CA LEU A 241 -2.30 6.04 -15.48
C LEU A 241 -3.69 5.98 -14.85
N MET A 242 -3.78 5.83 -13.52
CA MET A 242 -5.07 5.80 -12.82
C MET A 242 -5.87 7.07 -13.07
N ARG A 243 -5.26 8.25 -12.96
CA ARG A 243 -5.93 9.53 -13.16
C ARG A 243 -6.49 9.73 -14.58
N SER A 244 -5.92 9.05 -15.57
CA SER A 244 -6.37 9.11 -16.97
C SER A 244 -7.34 7.98 -17.34
N ALA A 245 -7.52 6.99 -16.45
CA ALA A 245 -8.38 5.85 -16.71
C ALA A 245 -9.88 6.22 -16.61
N ARG A 246 -10.70 5.57 -17.43
CA ARG A 246 -12.16 5.65 -17.33
C ARG A 246 -12.69 4.87 -16.13
N ILE A 247 -12.12 3.67 -15.92
CA ILE A 247 -12.32 2.81 -14.75
C ILE A 247 -11.00 2.16 -14.38
N VAL A 248 -10.86 1.77 -13.11
CA VAL A 248 -9.72 0.99 -12.63
C VAL A 248 -10.22 -0.34 -12.06
N ILE A 249 -9.68 -1.44 -12.56
CA ILE A 249 -9.93 -2.79 -12.08
C ILE A 249 -8.68 -3.22 -11.33
N ALA A 250 -8.76 -3.33 -10.00
CA ALA A 250 -7.60 -3.58 -9.17
C ALA A 250 -7.85 -4.64 -8.10
N ASN A 251 -6.77 -5.25 -7.62
CA ASN A 251 -6.88 -6.09 -6.42
C ASN A 251 -7.29 -5.26 -5.20
N GLY A 252 -7.84 -5.92 -4.16
CA GLY A 252 -8.25 -5.28 -2.90
C GLY A 252 -7.09 -4.82 -2.01
N GLY A 253 -5.93 -4.52 -2.58
CA GLY A 253 -4.74 -4.02 -1.89
C GLY A 253 -4.63 -2.50 -1.84
N SER A 254 -3.42 -1.99 -1.63
CA SER A 254 -3.12 -0.55 -1.64
C SER A 254 -3.44 0.09 -2.99
N THR A 255 -3.34 -0.66 -4.08
CA THR A 255 -3.63 -0.19 -5.45
C THR A 255 -5.08 0.27 -5.60
N LEU A 256 -6.05 -0.46 -5.02
CA LEU A 256 -7.45 -0.05 -4.98
C LEU A 256 -7.61 1.30 -4.29
N LEU A 257 -6.99 1.46 -3.12
CA LEU A 257 -7.10 2.70 -2.35
C LEU A 257 -6.46 3.90 -3.06
N GLN A 258 -5.36 3.67 -3.78
CA GLN A 258 -4.72 4.68 -4.61
C GLN A 258 -5.64 5.12 -5.77
N ALA A 259 -6.30 4.17 -6.42
CA ALA A 259 -7.26 4.48 -7.46
C ALA A 259 -8.47 5.27 -6.92
N ILE A 260 -9.01 4.87 -5.77
CA ILE A 260 -10.08 5.59 -5.07
C ILE A 260 -9.62 7.02 -4.71
N ALA A 261 -8.43 7.18 -4.14
CA ALA A 261 -7.87 8.49 -3.80
C ALA A 261 -7.59 9.38 -5.03
N CYS A 262 -7.45 8.78 -6.21
CA CYS A 262 -7.37 9.49 -7.49
C CYS A 262 -8.75 9.85 -8.08
N GLY A 263 -9.85 9.56 -7.40
CA GLY A 263 -11.21 9.79 -7.88
C GLY A 263 -11.68 8.83 -8.97
N CYS A 264 -11.02 7.67 -9.11
CA CYS A 264 -11.37 6.70 -10.15
C CYS A 264 -12.61 5.87 -9.75
N ALA A 265 -13.47 5.57 -10.73
CA ALA A 265 -14.47 4.52 -10.56
C ALA A 265 -13.77 3.15 -10.57
N CYS A 266 -13.93 2.39 -9.49
CA CYS A 266 -13.15 1.18 -9.23
C CYS A 266 -13.99 -0.10 -9.24
N VAL A 267 -13.43 -1.16 -9.86
CA VAL A 267 -13.81 -2.56 -9.65
C VAL A 267 -12.74 -3.23 -8.81
N ALA A 268 -13.14 -3.75 -7.65
CA ALA A 268 -12.25 -4.39 -6.69
C ALA A 268 -12.35 -5.91 -6.78
N VAL A 269 -11.22 -6.59 -6.95
CA VAL A 269 -11.15 -8.05 -7.12
C VAL A 269 -10.28 -8.65 -5.99
N PRO A 270 -10.81 -9.56 -5.16
CA PRO A 270 -10.01 -10.18 -4.10
C PRO A 270 -9.06 -11.24 -4.67
N ILE A 271 -7.75 -11.08 -4.46
CA ILE A 271 -6.73 -12.06 -4.84
C ILE A 271 -6.06 -12.71 -3.62
N ALA A 272 -6.37 -12.24 -2.42
CA ALA A 272 -5.87 -12.79 -1.16
C ALA A 272 -6.94 -12.64 -0.06
N GLY A 273 -6.94 -13.58 0.90
CA GLY A 273 -8.00 -13.68 1.90
C GLY A 273 -8.17 -12.44 2.81
N ASP A 274 -7.11 -11.65 3.02
CA ASP A 274 -7.16 -10.43 3.81
C ASP A 274 -7.72 -9.22 3.03
N GLN A 275 -7.99 -9.35 1.74
CA GLN A 275 -8.49 -8.27 0.90
C GLN A 275 -10.01 -8.13 0.94
N GLN A 276 -10.73 -9.23 1.16
CA GLN A 276 -12.20 -9.23 1.12
C GLN A 276 -12.79 -8.20 2.08
N ALA A 277 -12.39 -8.20 3.35
CA ALA A 277 -12.91 -7.24 4.34
C ALA A 277 -12.64 -5.76 3.96
N ARG A 278 -11.53 -5.50 3.25
CA ARG A 278 -11.20 -4.15 2.76
C ARG A 278 -12.09 -3.77 1.57
N ILE A 279 -12.32 -4.72 0.67
CA ILE A 279 -13.25 -4.54 -0.47
C ILE A 279 -14.66 -4.27 0.05
N ASP A 280 -15.14 -5.07 1.04
CA ASP A 280 -16.46 -4.90 1.64
C ASP A 280 -16.63 -3.49 2.26
N ALA A 281 -15.59 -2.99 2.93
CA ALA A 281 -15.60 -1.63 3.47
C ALA A 281 -15.66 -0.56 2.35
N CYS A 282 -14.95 -0.76 1.23
CA CYS A 282 -15.02 0.15 0.07
C CYS A 282 -16.40 0.11 -0.61
N VAL A 283 -17.01 -1.07 -0.69
CA VAL A 283 -18.38 -1.23 -1.24
C VAL A 283 -19.41 -0.60 -0.31
N ALA A 284 -19.28 -0.82 1.01
CA ALA A 284 -20.19 -0.21 2.00
C ALA A 284 -20.08 1.34 2.03
N ALA A 285 -18.89 1.88 1.77
CA ALA A 285 -18.67 3.31 1.56
C ALA A 285 -19.09 3.79 0.18
N GLU A 286 -19.56 2.91 -0.70
CA GLU A 286 -19.97 3.17 -2.07
C GLU A 286 -18.89 3.85 -2.94
N VAL A 287 -17.61 3.51 -2.72
CA VAL A 287 -16.47 4.03 -3.49
C VAL A 287 -15.85 3.01 -4.46
N ALA A 288 -16.38 1.78 -4.47
CA ALA A 288 -16.00 0.74 -5.42
C ALA A 288 -17.14 -0.25 -5.65
N ARG A 289 -17.08 -0.99 -6.76
CA ARG A 289 -17.84 -2.22 -6.99
C ARG A 289 -16.95 -3.41 -6.75
N SER A 290 -17.48 -4.48 -6.18
CA SER A 290 -16.76 -5.75 -6.04
C SER A 290 -17.04 -6.67 -7.22
N SER A 291 -16.05 -7.48 -7.57
CA SER A 291 -16.17 -8.62 -8.47
C SER A 291 -15.50 -9.84 -7.84
N ARG A 292 -15.94 -11.02 -8.18
CA ARG A 292 -15.23 -12.25 -7.86
C ARG A 292 -13.94 -12.34 -8.69
N LEU A 293 -12.98 -13.15 -8.25
CA LEU A 293 -11.79 -13.48 -9.04
C LEU A 293 -12.18 -14.50 -10.14
N ASP A 294 -12.87 -14.01 -11.12
CA ASP A 294 -13.34 -14.73 -12.30
C ASP A 294 -13.41 -13.78 -13.48
N ALA A 295 -12.90 -14.20 -14.64
CA ALA A 295 -12.79 -13.33 -15.82
C ALA A 295 -14.16 -12.82 -16.32
N VAL A 296 -15.19 -13.66 -16.28
CA VAL A 296 -16.53 -13.30 -16.75
C VAL A 296 -17.16 -12.28 -15.80
N ASP A 297 -17.04 -12.51 -14.51
CA ASP A 297 -17.56 -11.61 -13.47
C ASP A 297 -16.85 -10.24 -13.48
N ILE A 298 -15.53 -10.25 -13.67
CA ILE A 298 -14.73 -9.00 -13.82
C ILE A 298 -15.22 -8.19 -15.03
N VAL A 299 -15.39 -8.85 -16.18
CA VAL A 299 -15.88 -8.20 -17.42
C VAL A 299 -17.28 -7.65 -17.22
N ALA A 300 -18.20 -8.46 -16.68
CA ALA A 300 -19.59 -8.03 -16.46
C ALA A 300 -19.66 -6.81 -15.52
N THR A 301 -18.93 -6.84 -14.40
CA THR A 301 -18.89 -5.72 -13.45
C THR A 301 -18.24 -4.46 -14.07
N ALA A 302 -17.18 -4.64 -14.86
CA ALA A 302 -16.50 -3.54 -15.54
C ALA A 302 -17.42 -2.91 -16.60
N GLN A 303 -18.17 -3.70 -17.39
CA GLN A 303 -19.10 -3.22 -18.41
C GLN A 303 -20.24 -2.38 -17.80
N VAL A 304 -20.75 -2.75 -16.64
CA VAL A 304 -21.74 -1.91 -15.92
C VAL A 304 -21.17 -0.51 -15.69
N LEU A 305 -19.95 -0.40 -15.17
CA LEU A 305 -19.34 0.91 -14.95
C LEU A 305 -18.96 1.61 -16.25
N LEU A 306 -18.52 0.89 -17.28
CA LEU A 306 -18.18 1.49 -18.59
C LEU A 306 -19.39 2.11 -19.28
N ASN A 307 -20.57 1.50 -19.13
CA ASN A 307 -21.80 1.93 -19.79
C ASN A 307 -22.61 2.95 -18.99
N ASP A 308 -22.39 3.05 -17.67
CA ASP A 308 -23.15 3.94 -16.79
C ASP A 308 -22.25 5.09 -16.26
N GLU A 309 -22.36 6.26 -16.89
CA GLU A 309 -21.61 7.46 -16.49
C GLU A 309 -22.08 8.01 -15.15
N ALA A 310 -23.37 7.96 -14.87
CA ALA A 310 -23.91 8.44 -13.60
C ALA A 310 -23.38 7.63 -12.43
N GLN A 311 -23.26 6.31 -12.60
CA GLN A 311 -22.70 5.43 -11.58
C GLN A 311 -21.20 5.71 -11.36
N ARG A 312 -20.41 5.93 -12.42
CA ARG A 312 -19.00 6.32 -12.29
C ARG A 312 -18.86 7.66 -11.56
N ALA A 313 -19.64 8.66 -11.94
CA ALA A 313 -19.64 9.96 -11.29
C ALA A 313 -20.03 9.86 -9.80
N GLY A 314 -21.01 9.03 -9.48
CA GLY A 314 -21.43 8.75 -8.10
C GLY A 314 -20.30 8.15 -7.24
N LEU A 315 -19.58 7.14 -7.77
CA LEU A 315 -18.42 6.53 -7.07
C LEU A 315 -17.30 7.57 -6.85
N ALA A 316 -16.99 8.37 -7.88
CA ALA A 316 -15.97 9.41 -7.82
C ALA A 316 -16.32 10.49 -6.78
N ALA A 317 -17.56 10.99 -6.78
CA ALA A 317 -18.02 11.98 -5.82
C ALA A 317 -17.95 11.49 -4.37
N ARG A 318 -18.30 10.23 -4.13
CA ARG A 318 -18.17 9.63 -2.79
C ARG A 318 -16.71 9.43 -2.39
N ALA A 319 -15.84 9.03 -3.32
CA ALA A 319 -14.41 8.93 -3.09
C ALA A 319 -13.80 10.29 -2.70
N GLU A 320 -14.20 11.36 -3.37
CA GLU A 320 -13.79 12.73 -3.05
C GLU A 320 -14.32 13.16 -1.65
N ALA A 321 -15.55 12.81 -1.33
CA ALA A 321 -16.17 13.13 -0.04
C ALA A 321 -15.46 12.44 1.16
N LEU A 322 -14.76 11.33 0.93
CA LEU A 322 -13.92 10.70 1.96
C LEU A 322 -12.72 11.57 2.36
N ARG A 323 -12.32 12.54 1.54
CA ARG A 323 -11.18 13.44 1.77
C ARG A 323 -9.93 12.69 2.21
N LEU A 324 -9.60 11.61 1.51
CA LEU A 324 -8.43 10.79 1.83
C LEU A 324 -7.15 11.61 1.74
N SER A 325 -6.41 11.64 2.82
CA SER A 325 -5.16 12.38 2.92
C SER A 325 -3.99 11.58 2.34
N ASP A 326 -2.94 12.28 1.88
CA ASP A 326 -1.68 11.64 1.53
C ASP A 326 -0.96 11.18 2.80
N GLY A 327 -0.88 9.87 2.98
CA GLY A 327 -0.23 9.26 4.13
C GLY A 327 1.27 9.52 4.19
N VAL A 328 1.92 9.86 3.08
CA VAL A 328 3.31 10.29 3.08
C VAL A 328 3.45 11.63 3.78
N GLU A 329 2.58 12.61 3.48
CA GLU A 329 2.59 13.91 4.15
C GLU A 329 2.27 13.80 5.64
N ILE A 330 1.29 12.96 6.01
CA ILE A 330 0.98 12.68 7.42
C ILE A 330 2.22 12.13 8.14
N ALA A 331 2.92 11.18 7.52
CA ALA A 331 4.13 10.59 8.07
C ALA A 331 5.26 11.62 8.20
N LEU A 332 5.52 12.43 7.17
CA LEU A 332 6.57 13.44 7.19
C LEU A 332 6.31 14.52 8.25
N ASN A 333 5.08 14.96 8.40
CA ASN A 333 4.72 15.94 9.43
C ASN A 333 4.89 15.37 10.85
N ALA A 334 4.56 14.09 11.06
CA ALA A 334 4.81 13.41 12.32
C ALA A 334 6.32 13.24 12.60
N LEU A 335 7.12 12.89 11.59
CA LEU A 335 8.58 12.80 11.70
C LEU A 335 9.20 14.17 12.02
N SER A 336 8.73 15.23 11.35
CA SER A 336 9.17 16.62 11.62
C SER A 336 8.94 17.00 13.09
N ALA A 337 7.72 16.77 13.59
CA ALA A 337 7.38 17.07 14.98
C ALA A 337 8.24 16.28 16.00
N MET A 338 8.59 15.01 15.68
CA MET A 338 9.46 14.20 16.54
C MET A 338 10.92 14.66 16.53
N LEU A 339 11.36 15.33 15.45
CA LEU A 339 12.71 15.88 15.31
C LEU A 339 12.82 17.31 15.84
N GLY A 340 11.70 17.94 16.23
CA GLY A 340 11.69 19.31 16.78
C GLY A 340 11.74 20.40 15.71
N TYR A 341 11.27 20.08 14.48
CA TYR A 341 11.16 21.04 13.36
C TYR A 341 9.74 21.55 13.19
#